data_e85a3b06d39450cd8f35c345313fed76
#
_entry.id   e85a3b06d39450cd8f35c345313fed76
#
_cell.length_a   1.000
_cell.length_b   1.000
_cell.length_c   1.000
_cell.angle_alpha   90.00
_cell.angle_beta   90.00
_cell.angle_gamma   90.00
#
_symmetry.space_group_name_H-M   'P 1'
#
loop_
_entity.id
_entity.type
_entity.pdbx_description
1 polymer ?
#
loop_
_entity_poly.entity_id
_entity_poly.type
_entity_poly.pdbx_seq_one_letter_code
_entity_poly.pdbx_strand_id
1 'polypeptide(L)'
;MKGGDPRDRWAEVERWLAVAENDRLAVLACMATDPPLRAIAAFHCQQAVEKLLKGFLVLGATRFRKTHSLAQLGVAAAAIFPEIASIVGAVDDWTMWAGAYRYPSPEESPEPEPDNEELQRALATIDKLTAQLRSKQPREAGIGPWRAP
;
A
#
# COMPACT_ATOMS: atom_id res chain seq x y z
N MET A 1 -14.28 -11.37 -17.29
CA MET A 1 -13.00 -11.88 -16.74
C MET A 1 -13.28 -13.22 -16.07
N LYS A 2 -12.77 -14.30 -16.61
CA LYS A 2 -12.85 -15.59 -15.94
C LYS A 2 -12.12 -15.44 -14.60
N GLY A 3 -12.78 -15.72 -13.49
CA GLY A 3 -12.16 -15.70 -12.18
C GLY A 3 -11.02 -16.71 -12.19
N GLY A 4 -9.78 -16.24 -12.31
CA GLY A 4 -8.61 -17.07 -12.18
C GLY A 4 -8.57 -17.79 -10.84
N ASP A 5 -7.85 -18.89 -10.77
CA ASP A 5 -7.63 -19.61 -9.52
C ASP A 5 -7.20 -18.61 -8.43
N PRO A 6 -7.72 -18.68 -7.20
CA PRO A 6 -7.24 -17.86 -6.07
C PRO A 6 -5.73 -17.87 -5.91
N ARG A 7 -5.06 -18.97 -6.29
CA ARG A 7 -3.60 -19.09 -6.28
C ARG A 7 -2.92 -18.20 -7.32
N ASP A 8 -3.50 -18.09 -8.51
CA ASP A 8 -2.96 -17.21 -9.57
C ASP A 8 -3.11 -15.74 -9.16
N ARG A 9 -4.24 -15.38 -8.55
CA ARG A 9 -4.44 -14.05 -7.99
C ARG A 9 -3.45 -13.75 -6.87
N TRP A 10 -3.17 -14.73 -6.02
CA TRP A 10 -2.20 -14.55 -4.94
C TRP A 10 -0.79 -14.30 -5.47
N ALA A 11 -0.37 -14.99 -6.52
CA ALA A 11 0.93 -14.72 -7.16
C ALA A 11 1.02 -13.27 -7.67
N GLU A 12 -0.08 -12.69 -8.15
CA GLU A 12 -0.12 -11.27 -8.51
C GLU A 12 -0.07 -10.36 -7.26
N VAL A 13 -0.79 -10.72 -6.20
CA VAL A 13 -0.73 -10.00 -4.90
C VAL A 13 0.69 -9.96 -4.35
N GLU A 14 1.43 -11.06 -4.43
CA GLU A 14 2.83 -11.11 -4.00
C GLU A 14 3.71 -10.12 -4.77
N ARG A 15 3.47 -9.93 -6.07
CA ARG A 15 4.17 -8.90 -6.85
C ARG A 15 3.84 -7.49 -6.36
N TRP A 16 2.58 -7.21 -6.01
CA TRP A 16 2.20 -5.92 -5.41
C TRP A 16 2.83 -5.72 -4.03
N LEU A 17 2.85 -6.75 -3.20
CA LEU A 17 3.53 -6.72 -1.90
C LEU A 17 5.03 -6.42 -2.05
N ALA A 18 5.70 -7.04 -3.02
CA ALA A 18 7.13 -6.83 -3.25
C ALA A 18 7.45 -5.38 -3.66
N VAL A 19 6.66 -4.78 -4.57
CA VAL A 19 6.89 -3.39 -4.98
C VAL A 19 6.48 -2.40 -3.89
N ALA A 20 5.49 -2.71 -3.07
CA ALA A 20 5.15 -1.90 -1.91
C ALA A 20 6.26 -1.93 -0.85
N GLU A 21 6.89 -3.08 -0.62
CA GLU A 21 8.04 -3.21 0.28
C GLU A 21 9.25 -2.40 -0.20
N ASN A 22 9.49 -2.32 -1.50
CA ASN A 22 10.54 -1.45 -2.04
C ASN A 22 10.29 0.02 -1.68
N ASP A 23 9.05 0.49 -1.76
CA ASP A 23 8.71 1.86 -1.33
C ASP A 23 8.89 2.02 0.18
N ARG A 24 8.48 1.04 0.98
CA ARG A 24 8.68 1.07 2.44
C ARG A 24 10.16 1.18 2.80
N LEU A 25 11.02 0.41 2.16
CA LEU A 25 12.47 0.48 2.35
C LEU A 25 13.04 1.83 1.91
N ALA A 26 12.49 2.42 0.84
CA ALA A 26 12.87 3.76 0.41
C ALA A 26 12.52 4.82 1.46
N VAL A 27 11.35 4.71 2.14
CA VAL A 27 11.00 5.59 3.26
C VAL A 27 12.05 5.51 4.37
N LEU A 28 12.42 4.29 4.77
CA LEU A 28 13.43 4.09 5.82
C LEU A 28 14.80 4.69 5.43
N ALA A 29 15.21 4.48 4.17
CA ALA A 29 16.45 5.04 3.66
C ALA A 29 16.43 6.58 3.65
N CYS A 30 15.33 7.19 3.23
CA CYS A 30 15.14 8.65 3.22
C CYS A 30 15.16 9.23 4.63
N MET A 31 14.58 8.54 5.60
CA MET A 31 14.57 8.98 7.00
C MET A 31 15.93 8.83 7.68
N ALA A 32 16.79 7.94 7.20
CA ALA A 32 18.12 7.70 7.74
C ALA A 32 19.19 8.70 7.25
N THR A 33 18.88 9.54 6.26
CA THR A 33 19.81 10.60 5.82
C THR A 33 19.88 11.74 6.83
N ASP A 34 20.95 12.52 6.79
CA ASP A 34 21.13 13.71 7.62
C ASP A 34 21.40 14.94 6.74
N PRO A 35 20.46 15.90 6.64
CA PRO A 35 19.09 15.87 7.18
C PRO A 35 18.20 14.82 6.49
N PRO A 36 17.11 14.38 7.15
CA PRO A 36 16.16 13.44 6.54
C PRO A 36 15.50 13.97 5.28
N LEU A 37 15.34 13.13 4.26
CA LEU A 37 14.67 13.46 3.00
C LEU A 37 13.14 13.25 3.12
N ARG A 38 12.48 14.06 3.94
CA ARG A 38 11.08 13.86 4.34
C ARG A 38 10.09 13.95 3.18
N ALA A 39 10.28 14.87 2.25
CA ALA A 39 9.44 15.00 1.08
C ALA A 39 9.45 13.74 0.19
N ILE A 40 10.65 13.16 -0.01
CA ILE A 40 10.81 11.93 -0.77
C ILE A 40 10.23 10.75 0.01
N ALA A 41 10.41 10.70 1.32
CA ALA A 41 9.80 9.69 2.18
C ALA A 41 8.27 9.73 2.10
N ALA A 42 7.66 10.91 2.14
CA ALA A 42 6.22 11.08 1.99
C ALA A 42 5.69 10.54 0.66
N PHE A 43 6.40 10.82 -0.43
CA PHE A 43 6.07 10.26 -1.75
C PHE A 43 6.06 8.73 -1.72
N HIS A 44 7.09 8.11 -1.15
CA HIS A 44 7.16 6.65 -1.07
C HIS A 44 6.12 6.05 -0.11
N CYS A 45 5.73 6.74 0.96
CA CYS A 45 4.60 6.32 1.80
C CYS A 45 3.30 6.22 0.98
N GLN A 46 3.00 7.24 0.20
CA GLN A 46 1.84 7.25 -0.68
C GLN A 46 1.91 6.10 -1.70
N GLN A 47 3.06 5.89 -2.33
CA GLN A 47 3.27 4.82 -3.30
C GLN A 47 3.11 3.42 -2.68
N ALA A 48 3.61 3.21 -1.48
CA ALA A 48 3.45 1.93 -0.78
C ALA A 48 1.96 1.61 -0.54
N VAL A 49 1.20 2.56 0.00
CA VAL A 49 -0.24 2.38 0.26
C VAL A 49 -1.02 2.16 -1.03
N GLU A 50 -0.74 2.93 -2.08
CA GLU A 50 -1.38 2.75 -3.40
C GLU A 50 -1.20 1.31 -3.91
N LYS A 51 0.01 0.78 -3.83
CA LYS A 51 0.33 -0.58 -4.26
C LYS A 51 -0.33 -1.65 -3.40
N LEU A 52 -0.39 -1.45 -2.09
CA LEU A 52 -1.09 -2.35 -1.18
C LEU A 52 -2.60 -2.39 -1.47
N LEU A 53 -3.23 -1.23 -1.68
CA LEU A 53 -4.66 -1.16 -2.03
C LEU A 53 -4.95 -1.84 -3.37
N LYS A 54 -4.07 -1.70 -4.36
CA LYS A 54 -4.16 -2.43 -5.62
C LYS A 54 -4.03 -3.95 -5.41
N GLY A 55 -3.16 -4.39 -4.51
CA GLY A 55 -3.06 -5.78 -4.09
C GLY A 55 -4.36 -6.33 -3.51
N PHE A 56 -5.05 -5.56 -2.65
CA PHE A 56 -6.38 -5.93 -2.14
C PHE A 56 -7.41 -6.06 -3.26
N LEU A 57 -7.42 -5.13 -4.23
CA LEU A 57 -8.36 -5.17 -5.35
C LEU A 57 -8.12 -6.36 -6.27
N VAL A 58 -6.86 -6.72 -6.53
CA VAL A 58 -6.50 -7.94 -7.26
C VAL A 58 -7.01 -9.17 -6.52
N LEU A 59 -6.79 -9.24 -5.21
CA LEU A 59 -7.26 -10.34 -4.38
C LEU A 59 -8.79 -10.49 -4.45
N GLY A 60 -9.50 -9.36 -4.41
CA GLY A 60 -10.96 -9.28 -4.53
C GLY A 60 -11.49 -9.48 -5.95
N ALA A 61 -10.64 -9.83 -6.92
CA ALA A 61 -11.00 -9.97 -8.34
C ALA A 61 -11.73 -8.73 -8.91
N THR A 62 -11.41 -7.55 -8.38
CA THR A 62 -12.04 -6.29 -8.78
C THR A 62 -11.14 -5.56 -9.77
N ARG A 63 -11.74 -5.16 -10.90
CA ARG A 63 -11.08 -4.26 -11.84
C ARG A 63 -11.03 -2.86 -11.25
N PHE A 64 -9.90 -2.21 -11.34
CA PHE A 64 -9.74 -0.81 -10.97
C PHE A 64 -9.22 0.00 -12.16
N ARG A 65 -9.65 1.25 -12.22
CA ARG A 65 -9.13 2.20 -13.22
C ARG A 65 -7.68 2.57 -12.85
N LYS A 66 -6.92 2.98 -13.85
CA LYS A 66 -5.63 3.65 -13.58
C LYS A 66 -5.93 4.93 -12.79
N THR A 67 -5.73 4.89 -11.50
CA THR A 67 -5.87 6.02 -10.59
C THR A 67 -4.76 5.98 -9.55
N HIS A 68 -4.39 7.15 -9.07
CA HIS A 68 -3.46 7.34 -7.96
C HIS A 68 -4.18 7.87 -6.72
N SER A 69 -5.50 8.00 -6.77
CA SER A 69 -6.31 8.44 -5.64
C SER A 69 -6.43 7.34 -4.58
N LEU A 70 -5.82 7.55 -3.44
CA LEU A 70 -5.92 6.61 -2.30
C LEU A 70 -7.35 6.51 -1.79
N ALA A 71 -8.11 7.62 -1.81
CA ALA A 71 -9.51 7.62 -1.40
C ALA A 71 -10.35 6.69 -2.29
N GLN A 72 -10.20 6.78 -3.62
CA GLN A 72 -10.94 5.92 -4.55
C GLN A 72 -10.53 4.44 -4.42
N LEU A 73 -9.24 4.17 -4.37
CA LEU A 73 -8.72 2.81 -4.19
C LEU A 73 -9.14 2.23 -2.84
N GLY A 74 -9.08 3.06 -1.80
CA GLY A 74 -9.43 2.67 -0.44
C GLY A 74 -10.90 2.35 -0.28
N VAL A 75 -11.80 3.17 -0.80
CA VAL A 75 -13.25 2.90 -0.80
C VAL A 75 -13.55 1.59 -1.51
N ALA A 76 -12.96 1.37 -2.67
CA ALA A 76 -13.15 0.13 -3.43
C ALA A 76 -12.62 -1.10 -2.68
N ALA A 77 -11.44 -1.01 -2.08
CA ALA A 77 -10.86 -2.10 -1.31
C ALA A 77 -11.63 -2.38 -0.01
N ALA A 78 -12.02 -1.35 0.73
CA ALA A 78 -12.80 -1.48 1.97
C ALA A 78 -14.22 -2.02 1.74
N ALA A 79 -14.80 -1.81 0.57
CA ALA A 79 -16.09 -2.41 0.20
C ALA A 79 -16.01 -3.95 0.15
N ILE A 80 -14.83 -4.50 -0.19
CA ILE A 80 -14.61 -5.95 -0.25
C ILE A 80 -14.05 -6.47 1.08
N PHE A 81 -13.17 -5.69 1.71
CA PHE A 81 -12.46 -6.00 2.95
C PHE A 81 -12.77 -4.95 4.02
N PRO A 82 -13.95 -4.99 4.68
CA PRO A 82 -14.38 -3.94 5.61
C PRO A 82 -13.41 -3.71 6.79
N GLU A 83 -12.61 -4.71 7.14
CA GLU A 83 -11.64 -4.63 8.22
C GLU A 83 -10.52 -3.60 8.01
N ILE A 84 -10.30 -3.17 6.75
CA ILE A 84 -9.30 -2.11 6.46
C ILE A 84 -9.90 -0.70 6.42
N ALA A 85 -11.20 -0.55 6.60
CA ALA A 85 -11.88 0.74 6.43
C ALA A 85 -11.30 1.85 7.30
N SER A 86 -10.97 1.57 8.57
CA SER A 86 -10.38 2.55 9.48
C SER A 86 -8.95 2.95 9.06
N ILE A 87 -8.19 2.00 8.51
CA ILE A 87 -6.83 2.26 8.03
C ILE A 87 -6.89 3.12 6.77
N VAL A 88 -7.81 2.81 5.88
CA VAL A 88 -8.03 3.57 4.63
C VAL A 88 -8.40 5.01 4.92
N GLY A 89 -9.32 5.27 5.85
CA GLY A 89 -9.69 6.63 6.25
C GLY A 89 -8.51 7.45 6.78
N ALA A 90 -7.53 6.81 7.38
CA ALA A 90 -6.33 7.48 7.89
C ALA A 90 -5.32 7.90 6.80
N VAL A 91 -5.44 7.37 5.58
CA VAL A 91 -4.49 7.64 4.47
C VAL A 91 -5.06 8.47 3.34
N ASP A 92 -6.32 8.87 3.40
CA ASP A 92 -6.99 9.62 2.33
C ASP A 92 -6.21 10.87 1.92
N ASP A 93 -5.69 11.60 2.89
CA ASP A 93 -4.96 12.86 2.67
C ASP A 93 -3.57 12.65 2.03
N TRP A 94 -3.06 11.42 2.03
CA TRP A 94 -1.72 11.13 1.47
C TRP A 94 -1.65 11.18 -0.05
N THR A 95 -2.78 11.25 -0.74
CA THR A 95 -2.80 11.39 -2.20
C THR A 95 -2.02 12.63 -2.65
N MET A 96 -2.07 13.72 -1.87
CA MET A 96 -1.31 14.94 -2.14
C MET A 96 0.20 14.71 -2.11
N TRP A 97 0.70 13.76 -1.33
CA TRP A 97 2.13 13.46 -1.24
C TRP A 97 2.72 12.92 -2.54
N ALA A 98 1.90 12.41 -3.46
CA ALA A 98 2.36 11.95 -4.76
C ALA A 98 2.92 13.08 -5.64
N GLY A 99 2.47 14.32 -5.43
CA GLY A 99 2.83 15.45 -6.29
C GLY A 99 3.33 16.69 -5.56
N ALA A 100 2.97 16.89 -4.28
CA ALA A 100 3.17 18.14 -3.55
C ALA A 100 4.63 18.65 -3.52
N TYR A 101 5.59 17.73 -3.55
CA TYR A 101 7.01 18.07 -3.37
C TYR A 101 7.88 17.74 -4.58
N ARG A 102 7.29 17.29 -5.69
CA ARG A 102 8.05 16.84 -6.88
C ARG A 102 8.56 17.98 -7.73
N TYR A 103 7.92 19.14 -7.64
CA TYR A 103 8.22 20.31 -8.45
C TYR A 103 8.39 21.54 -7.57
N PRO A 104 9.23 22.51 -7.95
CA PRO A 104 9.31 23.78 -7.24
C PRO A 104 7.93 24.42 -7.18
N SER A 105 7.51 24.83 -6.00
CA SER A 105 6.27 25.58 -5.83
C SER A 105 6.45 27.00 -6.38
N PRO A 106 5.52 27.51 -7.21
CA PRO A 106 5.51 28.92 -7.58
C PRO A 106 5.01 29.82 -6.44
N GLU A 107 4.50 29.24 -5.35
CA GLU A 107 3.98 29.95 -4.20
C GLU A 107 5.10 30.32 -3.22
N GLU A 108 4.95 31.46 -2.54
CA GLU A 108 5.91 31.91 -1.54
C GLU A 108 5.89 31.03 -0.25
N SER A 109 4.83 30.22 -0.07
CA SER A 109 4.66 29.29 1.05
C SER A 109 4.40 27.89 0.53
N PRO A 110 5.44 27.05 0.37
CA PRO A 110 5.25 25.65 0.00
C PRO A 110 4.50 24.91 1.10
N GLU A 111 3.73 23.88 0.70
CA GLU A 111 3.11 22.94 1.63
C GLU A 111 4.17 22.38 2.61
N PRO A 112 3.88 22.37 3.93
CA PRO A 112 4.82 21.87 4.91
C PRO A 112 5.07 20.36 4.70
N GLU A 113 6.34 19.97 4.72
CA GLU A 113 6.70 18.55 4.71
C GLU A 113 6.22 17.87 5.99
N PRO A 114 5.81 16.56 5.92
CA PRO A 114 5.52 15.84 7.13
C PRO A 114 6.76 15.75 8.03
N ASP A 115 6.56 15.78 9.32
CA ASP A 115 7.63 15.59 10.28
C ASP A 115 8.00 14.10 10.46
N ASN A 116 9.05 13.83 11.24
CA ASN A 116 9.52 12.46 11.46
C ASN A 116 8.47 11.59 12.17
N GLU A 117 7.67 12.16 13.08
CA GLU A 117 6.62 11.41 13.75
C GLU A 117 5.49 11.03 12.79
N GLU A 118 5.10 11.94 11.90
CA GLU A 118 4.10 11.66 10.87
C GLU A 118 4.57 10.54 9.95
N LEU A 119 5.84 10.55 9.53
CA LEU A 119 6.42 9.51 8.70
C LEU A 119 6.52 8.17 9.44
N GLN A 120 6.82 8.16 10.74
CA GLN A 120 6.79 6.94 11.55
C GLN A 120 5.37 6.39 11.70
N ARG A 121 4.38 7.26 11.91
CA ARG A 121 2.96 6.83 11.90
C ARG A 121 2.55 6.27 10.54
N ALA A 122 3.04 6.88 9.47
CA ALA A 122 2.80 6.40 8.11
C ALA A 122 3.40 5.00 7.89
N LEU A 123 4.63 4.75 8.33
CA LEU A 123 5.23 3.41 8.29
C LEU A 123 4.41 2.39 9.07
N ALA A 124 3.96 2.74 10.28
CA ALA A 124 3.11 1.85 11.07
C ALA A 124 1.78 1.52 10.36
N THR A 125 1.21 2.47 9.64
CA THR A 125 0.00 2.27 8.82
C THR A 125 0.27 1.35 7.63
N ILE A 126 1.40 1.54 6.94
CA ILE A 126 1.86 0.65 5.86
C ILE A 126 2.03 -0.77 6.39
N ASP A 127 2.65 -0.94 7.56
CA ASP A 127 2.85 -2.24 8.18
C ASP A 127 1.53 -2.93 8.53
N LYS A 128 0.54 -2.19 9.02
CA LYS A 128 -0.82 -2.71 9.28
C LYS A 128 -1.51 -3.19 8.00
N LEU A 129 -1.49 -2.40 6.93
CA LEU A 129 -2.07 -2.79 5.64
C LEU A 129 -1.36 -4.03 5.07
N THR A 130 -0.04 -4.06 5.13
CA THR A 130 0.75 -5.20 4.69
C THR A 130 0.38 -6.47 5.45
N ALA A 131 0.27 -6.40 6.78
CA ALA A 131 -0.11 -7.52 7.61
C ALA A 131 -1.52 -8.01 7.29
N GLN A 132 -2.48 -7.10 7.09
CA GLN A 132 -3.84 -7.44 6.69
C GLN A 132 -3.88 -8.16 5.33
N LEU A 133 -3.12 -7.67 4.35
CA LEU A 133 -3.08 -8.30 3.04
C LEU A 133 -2.43 -9.70 3.11
N ARG A 134 -1.32 -9.84 3.82
CA ARG A 134 -0.64 -11.13 4.02
C ARG A 134 -1.50 -12.14 4.77
N SER A 135 -2.34 -11.70 5.71
CA SER A 135 -3.24 -12.59 6.46
C SER A 135 -4.27 -13.30 5.58
N LYS A 136 -4.46 -12.84 4.35
CA LYS A 136 -5.41 -13.39 3.37
C LYS A 136 -4.76 -14.37 2.39
N GLN A 137 -3.51 -14.70 2.59
CA GLN A 137 -2.83 -15.73 1.78
C GLN A 137 -3.62 -17.04 1.82
N PRO A 138 -3.96 -17.62 0.65
CA PRO A 138 -4.60 -18.91 0.61
C PRO A 138 -3.73 -19.94 1.34
N ARG A 139 -4.33 -20.69 2.26
CA ARG A 139 -3.63 -21.81 2.89
C ARG A 139 -3.28 -22.80 1.79
N GLU A 140 -2.05 -23.30 1.80
CA GLU A 140 -1.70 -24.47 1.01
C GLU A 140 -2.71 -25.55 1.37
N ALA A 141 -3.37 -26.13 0.36
CA ALA A 141 -4.18 -27.32 0.57
C ALA A 141 -3.23 -28.36 1.17
N GLY A 142 -3.36 -28.60 2.47
CA GLY A 142 -2.52 -29.56 3.15
C GLY A 142 -2.52 -30.83 2.32
N ILE A 143 -1.35 -31.30 1.93
CA ILE A 143 -1.19 -32.64 1.43
C ILE A 143 -1.69 -33.51 2.56
N GLY A 144 -2.94 -33.98 2.44
CA GLY A 144 -3.50 -34.90 3.42
C GLY A 144 -2.52 -36.06 3.58
N PRO A 145 -2.44 -36.67 4.78
CA PRO A 145 -1.47 -37.74 5.01
C PRO A 145 -1.65 -38.77 3.89
N TRP A 146 -0.56 -38.99 3.16
CA TRP A 146 -0.51 -39.96 2.11
C TRP A 146 -1.01 -41.32 2.67
N ARG A 147 -2.19 -41.74 2.23
CA ARG A 147 -2.65 -43.11 2.54
C ARG A 147 -1.99 -44.02 1.55
N ALA A 148 -1.03 -44.82 2.04
CA ALA A 148 -0.49 -45.91 1.28
C ALA A 148 -1.61 -46.86 0.84
N PRO A 149 -1.52 -47.45 -0.36
CA PRO A 149 -2.48 -48.45 -0.85
C PRO A 149 -2.54 -49.70 0.01
#